data_47d97fd0dccf79f6825506c062279bd9
#
_entry.id   47d97fd0dccf79f6825506c062279bd9
#
_cell.length_a   1.000
_cell.length_b   1.000
_cell.length_c   1.000
_cell.angle_alpha   90.00
_cell.angle_beta   90.00
_cell.angle_gamma   90.00
#
_symmetry.space_group_name_H-M   'P 1'
#
loop_
_entity.id
_entity.type
_entity.pdbx_description
1 polymer ?
#
loop_
_entity_poly.entity_id
_entity_poly.type
_entity_poly.pdbx_seq_one_letter_code
_entity_poly.pdbx_strand_id
1 'polypeptide(L)'
;MNKTYLFFIFLLVGLAACAPRPENVTSVTESAPIYPDYTDITIPYNIAPLNFMIEGADGLQVTVYGDTDSLLVSGKDKACFPIGKWKSFLLRNKGKSMQVHVTALISGKWLAYPSFQWQVAADAIDGYLSYRLIEPGYEVWNDLQLRERNLENFDEKVIADNKLTGGNCMNCHTYGKQSGQLSMFHLRGEKGGTILNRKTT
;
A
#
# COMPACT_ATOMS: atom_id res chain seq x y z
N MET A 1 -24.95 30.28 28.48
CA MET A 1 -24.35 29.55 27.32
C MET A 1 -24.76 30.31 26.08
N ASN A 2 -23.82 31.03 25.44
CA ASN A 2 -24.11 32.00 24.39
C ASN A 2 -24.55 31.31 23.11
N LYS A 3 -25.68 31.75 22.56
CA LYS A 3 -26.29 31.30 21.29
C LYS A 3 -25.28 31.39 20.09
N THR A 4 -24.23 32.16 20.20
CA THR A 4 -23.19 32.36 19.20
C THR A 4 -22.31 31.12 19.02
N TYR A 5 -22.07 30.35 20.07
CA TYR A 5 -21.25 29.12 20.00
C TYR A 5 -21.98 27.96 19.32
N LEU A 6 -23.32 27.92 19.40
CA LEU A 6 -24.12 26.91 18.73
C LEU A 6 -24.13 27.09 17.20
N PHE A 7 -24.02 28.33 16.73
CA PHE A 7 -23.98 28.62 15.29
C PHE A 7 -22.64 28.24 14.65
N PHE A 8 -21.53 28.34 15.39
CA PHE A 8 -20.20 27.92 14.92
C PHE A 8 -20.02 26.40 14.87
N ILE A 9 -20.68 25.66 15.77
CA ILE A 9 -20.62 24.18 15.75
C ILE A 9 -21.39 23.60 14.56
N PHE A 10 -22.46 24.25 14.12
CA PHE A 10 -23.25 23.80 12.94
C PHE A 10 -22.54 24.07 11.61
N LEU A 11 -21.62 25.04 11.53
CA LEU A 11 -20.89 25.38 10.31
C LEU A 11 -19.71 24.43 10.03
N LEU A 12 -19.24 23.67 11.04
CA LEU A 12 -18.11 22.74 10.92
C LEU A 12 -18.50 21.33 10.46
N VAL A 13 -19.79 21.01 10.40
CA VAL A 13 -20.28 19.67 10.00
C VAL A 13 -20.51 19.56 8.48
N GLY A 14 -20.34 20.64 7.72
CA GLY A 14 -20.72 20.72 6.30
C GLY A 14 -19.67 20.39 5.25
N LEU A 15 -18.43 20.00 5.63
CA LEU A 15 -17.34 19.71 4.67
C LEU A 15 -16.99 18.21 4.58
N ALA A 16 -17.98 17.33 4.67
CA ALA A 16 -17.81 16.00 4.09
C ALA A 16 -17.82 16.19 2.58
N ALA A 17 -16.64 16.34 1.96
CA ALA A 17 -16.49 16.34 0.52
C ALA A 17 -16.98 14.98 0.00
N CYS A 18 -18.27 14.88 -0.37
CA CYS A 18 -18.77 13.72 -1.08
C CYS A 18 -18.00 13.61 -2.38
N ALA A 19 -17.27 12.52 -2.58
CA ALA A 19 -16.70 12.20 -3.89
C ALA A 19 -17.83 12.22 -4.92
N PRO A 20 -17.63 12.84 -6.10
CA PRO A 20 -18.66 12.92 -7.12
C PRO A 20 -19.09 11.51 -7.54
N ARG A 21 -20.39 11.32 -7.73
CA ARG A 21 -20.94 10.05 -8.20
C ARG A 21 -20.89 10.00 -9.72
N PRO A 22 -20.58 8.83 -10.32
CA PRO A 22 -20.64 8.68 -11.78
C PRO A 22 -22.05 8.92 -12.32
N GLU A 23 -22.16 9.87 -13.25
CA GLU A 23 -23.38 10.17 -14.00
C GLU A 23 -23.01 10.23 -15.49
N ASN A 24 -23.92 9.79 -16.38
CA ASN A 24 -23.69 9.79 -17.83
C ASN A 24 -22.37 9.13 -18.24
N VAL A 25 -22.13 7.92 -17.74
CA VAL A 25 -20.87 7.20 -17.93
C VAL A 25 -20.72 6.72 -19.37
N THR A 26 -19.58 7.01 -19.99
CA THR A 26 -19.21 6.55 -21.32
C THR A 26 -18.22 5.38 -21.20
N SER A 27 -18.54 4.25 -21.84
CA SER A 27 -17.59 3.13 -21.93
C SER A 27 -16.49 3.43 -22.92
N VAL A 28 -15.25 3.10 -22.56
CA VAL A 28 -14.06 3.21 -23.41
C VAL A 28 -13.46 1.82 -23.63
N THR A 29 -12.58 1.69 -24.63
CA THR A 29 -11.93 0.41 -24.98
C THR A 29 -10.51 0.31 -24.46
N GLU A 30 -9.91 1.43 -24.08
CA GLU A 30 -8.58 1.52 -23.53
C GLU A 30 -8.55 0.97 -22.10
N SER A 31 -7.45 0.35 -21.72
CA SER A 31 -7.23 -0.09 -20.34
C SER A 31 -7.19 1.08 -19.38
N ALA A 32 -7.64 0.86 -18.14
CA ALA A 32 -7.56 1.87 -17.08
C ALA A 32 -6.09 2.27 -16.80
N PRO A 33 -5.71 3.56 -16.91
CA PRO A 33 -4.35 4.02 -16.71
C PRO A 33 -4.02 4.14 -15.21
N ILE A 34 -4.15 3.05 -14.48
CA ILE A 34 -3.88 3.00 -13.04
C ILE A 34 -2.39 2.97 -12.74
N TYR A 35 -1.97 3.64 -11.67
CA TYR A 35 -0.60 3.60 -11.16
C TYR A 35 -0.57 3.35 -9.65
N PRO A 36 0.18 2.34 -9.14
CA PRO A 36 0.89 1.32 -9.95
C PRO A 36 -0.06 0.48 -10.80
N ASP A 37 0.48 -0.13 -11.87
CA ASP A 37 -0.30 -1.05 -12.71
C ASP A 37 -0.50 -2.38 -11.98
N TYR A 38 -1.73 -2.59 -11.56
CA TYR A 38 -2.19 -3.80 -10.89
C TYR A 38 -3.21 -4.57 -11.74
N THR A 39 -3.18 -4.41 -13.05
CA THR A 39 -4.11 -5.14 -13.94
C THR A 39 -3.74 -6.62 -14.03
N ASP A 40 -4.74 -7.49 -13.97
CA ASP A 40 -4.64 -8.95 -14.19
C ASP A 40 -3.51 -9.65 -13.41
N ILE A 41 -3.42 -9.38 -12.10
CA ILE A 41 -2.37 -9.91 -11.23
C ILE A 41 -2.91 -10.93 -10.22
N THR A 42 -2.00 -11.78 -9.73
CA THR A 42 -2.25 -12.64 -8.56
C THR A 42 -1.72 -11.96 -7.31
N ILE A 43 -2.56 -11.94 -6.26
CA ILE A 43 -2.24 -11.30 -4.97
C ILE A 43 -2.40 -12.29 -3.83
N PRO A 44 -1.54 -12.25 -2.81
CA PRO A 44 -1.72 -13.01 -1.58
C PRO A 44 -2.96 -12.53 -0.82
N TYR A 45 -3.66 -13.43 -0.17
CA TYR A 45 -4.88 -13.05 0.58
C TYR A 45 -4.61 -12.17 1.81
N ASN A 46 -3.37 -12.09 2.28
CA ASN A 46 -2.95 -11.28 3.43
C ASN A 46 -2.15 -10.03 3.06
N ILE A 47 -2.09 -9.65 1.79
CA ILE A 47 -1.38 -8.43 1.34
C ILE A 47 -2.09 -7.16 1.81
N ALA A 48 -1.32 -6.09 2.03
CA ALA A 48 -1.84 -4.75 2.26
C ALA A 48 -2.72 -4.27 1.09
N PRO A 49 -3.62 -3.29 1.29
CA PRO A 49 -4.47 -2.76 0.24
C PRO A 49 -3.69 -2.33 -1.01
N LEU A 50 -4.15 -2.78 -2.16
CA LEU A 50 -3.62 -2.36 -3.47
C LEU A 50 -4.19 -0.99 -3.84
N ASN A 51 -3.76 0.04 -3.12
CA ASN A 51 -4.14 1.40 -3.44
C ASN A 51 -3.47 1.84 -4.75
N PHE A 52 -4.22 2.49 -5.61
CA PHE A 52 -3.71 3.02 -6.88
C PHE A 52 -4.32 4.39 -7.18
N MET A 53 -3.78 5.06 -8.18
CA MET A 53 -4.29 6.34 -8.66
C MET A 53 -4.46 6.35 -10.17
N ILE A 54 -5.24 7.31 -10.65
CA ILE A 54 -5.30 7.71 -12.06
C ILE A 54 -4.90 9.18 -12.11
N GLU A 55 -3.76 9.47 -12.72
CA GLU A 55 -3.26 10.82 -12.85
C GLU A 55 -4.22 11.70 -13.67
N GLY A 56 -4.50 12.91 -13.19
CA GLY A 56 -5.40 13.85 -13.85
C GLY A 56 -6.88 13.58 -13.68
N ALA A 57 -7.28 12.58 -12.88
CA ALA A 57 -8.68 12.35 -12.57
C ALA A 57 -9.21 13.39 -11.57
N ASP A 58 -10.45 13.82 -11.76
CA ASP A 58 -11.22 14.70 -10.85
C ASP A 58 -12.25 13.91 -10.03
N GLY A 59 -12.44 12.63 -10.33
CA GLY A 59 -13.24 11.67 -9.61
C GLY A 59 -12.85 10.25 -9.98
N LEU A 60 -12.83 9.36 -9.01
CA LEU A 60 -12.50 7.95 -9.19
C LEU A 60 -13.45 7.10 -8.36
N GLN A 61 -14.04 6.10 -9.01
CA GLN A 61 -14.82 5.07 -8.35
C GLN A 61 -14.32 3.70 -8.77
N VAL A 62 -14.04 2.86 -7.78
CA VAL A 62 -13.58 1.49 -7.99
C VAL A 62 -14.48 0.53 -7.24
N THR A 63 -15.00 -0.46 -7.96
CA THR A 63 -15.76 -1.56 -7.38
C THR A 63 -15.03 -2.86 -7.65
N VAL A 64 -14.69 -3.57 -6.59
CA VAL A 64 -14.12 -4.92 -6.68
C VAL A 64 -15.21 -5.91 -6.32
N TYR A 65 -15.58 -6.76 -7.27
CA TYR A 65 -16.57 -7.82 -7.07
C TYR A 65 -15.87 -9.11 -6.71
N GLY A 66 -16.19 -9.66 -5.56
CA GLY A 66 -15.82 -10.99 -5.13
C GLY A 66 -16.89 -12.03 -5.53
N ASP A 67 -16.80 -13.22 -4.95
CA ASP A 67 -17.73 -14.30 -5.20
C ASP A 67 -19.16 -14.00 -4.71
N THR A 68 -19.29 -13.47 -3.51
CA THR A 68 -20.60 -13.22 -2.86
C THR A 68 -20.77 -11.78 -2.38
N ASP A 69 -19.75 -10.95 -2.48
CA ASP A 69 -19.75 -9.58 -1.98
C ASP A 69 -18.95 -8.63 -2.88
N SER A 70 -18.97 -7.37 -2.55
CA SER A 70 -18.19 -6.36 -3.27
C SER A 70 -17.60 -5.33 -2.32
N LEU A 71 -16.51 -4.69 -2.76
CA LEU A 71 -15.86 -3.60 -2.06
C LEU A 71 -15.82 -2.36 -2.98
N LEU A 72 -16.53 -1.31 -2.58
CA LEU A 72 -16.58 -0.04 -3.28
C LEU A 72 -15.72 1.00 -2.56
N VAL A 73 -14.89 1.71 -3.31
CA VAL A 73 -14.18 2.91 -2.86
C VAL A 73 -14.34 4.04 -3.87
N SER A 74 -14.31 5.27 -3.37
CA SER A 74 -14.39 6.48 -4.20
C SER A 74 -13.39 7.50 -3.68
N GLY A 75 -12.83 8.29 -4.58
CA GLY A 75 -11.88 9.35 -4.28
C GLY A 75 -11.82 10.38 -5.40
N LYS A 76 -10.90 11.32 -5.31
CA LYS A 76 -10.63 12.23 -6.42
C LYS A 76 -9.83 11.51 -7.51
N ASP A 77 -8.58 11.23 -7.23
CA ASP A 77 -7.60 10.62 -8.13
C ASP A 77 -7.02 9.30 -7.58
N LYS A 78 -7.39 8.92 -6.33
CA LYS A 78 -6.85 7.76 -5.62
C LYS A 78 -7.95 6.82 -5.16
N ALA A 79 -7.75 5.54 -5.40
CA ALA A 79 -8.52 4.46 -4.81
C ALA A 79 -7.78 3.97 -3.55
N CYS A 80 -8.33 4.27 -2.37
CA CYS A 80 -7.77 3.86 -1.09
C CYS A 80 -8.72 2.89 -0.40
N PHE A 81 -8.32 1.62 -0.31
CA PHE A 81 -9.15 0.60 0.33
C PHE A 81 -8.93 0.61 1.84
N PRO A 82 -10.00 0.75 2.67
CA PRO A 82 -9.88 0.68 4.12
C PRO A 82 -9.35 -0.68 4.56
N ILE A 83 -8.24 -0.70 5.30
CA ILE A 83 -7.46 -1.91 5.60
C ILE A 83 -8.27 -3.03 6.24
N GLY A 84 -9.17 -2.71 7.18
CA GLY A 84 -10.01 -3.72 7.84
C GLY A 84 -11.02 -4.36 6.88
N LYS A 85 -11.66 -3.55 6.01
CA LYS A 85 -12.58 -4.04 4.98
C LYS A 85 -11.82 -4.86 3.94
N TRP A 86 -10.64 -4.39 3.51
CA TRP A 86 -9.78 -5.07 2.56
C TRP A 86 -9.38 -6.47 3.04
N LYS A 87 -8.81 -6.58 4.24
CA LYS A 87 -8.39 -7.88 4.82
C LYS A 87 -9.57 -8.86 4.91
N SER A 88 -10.71 -8.40 5.40
CA SER A 88 -11.91 -9.25 5.50
C SER A 88 -12.41 -9.67 4.12
N PHE A 89 -12.36 -8.79 3.13
CA PHE A 89 -12.78 -9.07 1.76
C PHE A 89 -11.85 -10.09 1.08
N LEU A 90 -10.51 -9.93 1.18
CA LEU A 90 -9.55 -10.89 0.64
C LEU A 90 -9.69 -12.27 1.28
N LEU A 91 -9.90 -12.33 2.59
CA LEU A 91 -10.05 -13.60 3.30
C LEU A 91 -11.28 -14.40 2.80
N ARG A 92 -12.40 -13.71 2.50
CA ARG A 92 -13.61 -14.37 1.94
C ARG A 92 -13.41 -14.82 0.49
N ASN A 93 -12.52 -14.16 -0.23
CA ASN A 93 -12.22 -14.44 -1.65
C ASN A 93 -10.93 -15.25 -1.85
N LYS A 94 -10.39 -15.82 -0.79
CA LYS A 94 -9.19 -16.66 -0.83
C LYS A 94 -9.34 -17.81 -1.83
N GLY A 95 -8.38 -17.94 -2.74
CA GLY A 95 -8.39 -18.95 -3.81
C GLY A 95 -9.34 -18.64 -4.97
N LYS A 96 -9.93 -17.45 -5.02
CA LYS A 96 -10.93 -17.05 -6.04
C LYS A 96 -10.44 -15.85 -6.87
N SER A 97 -11.08 -15.64 -8.02
CA SER A 97 -10.92 -14.43 -8.83
C SER A 97 -11.89 -13.36 -8.39
N MET A 98 -11.44 -12.13 -8.42
CA MET A 98 -12.23 -10.93 -8.20
C MET A 98 -12.20 -10.06 -9.46
N GLN A 99 -13.30 -9.41 -9.78
CA GLN A 99 -13.40 -8.52 -10.93
C GLN A 99 -13.34 -7.06 -10.50
N VAL A 100 -12.45 -6.28 -11.11
CA VAL A 100 -12.22 -4.89 -10.78
C VAL A 100 -12.82 -3.99 -11.86
N HIS A 101 -13.73 -3.13 -11.46
CA HIS A 101 -14.36 -2.13 -12.32
C HIS A 101 -13.88 -0.75 -11.90
N VAL A 102 -13.37 -0.01 -12.87
CA VAL A 102 -12.82 1.33 -12.67
C VAL A 102 -13.61 2.33 -13.51
N THR A 103 -14.07 3.38 -12.85
CA THR A 103 -14.73 4.52 -13.50
C THR A 103 -14.06 5.81 -13.03
N ALA A 104 -13.60 6.66 -13.95
CA ALA A 104 -12.93 7.91 -13.62
C ALA A 104 -13.55 9.11 -14.31
N LEU A 105 -13.55 10.25 -13.62
CA LEU A 105 -13.92 11.55 -14.17
C LEU A 105 -12.70 12.22 -14.76
N ILE A 106 -12.63 12.26 -16.09
CA ILE A 106 -11.52 12.85 -16.84
C ILE A 106 -12.06 13.97 -17.71
N SER A 107 -11.54 15.18 -17.58
CA SER A 107 -11.96 16.35 -18.37
C SER A 107 -13.49 16.55 -18.36
N GLY A 108 -14.12 16.37 -17.21
CA GLY A 108 -15.54 16.57 -17.01
C GLY A 108 -16.45 15.44 -17.52
N LYS A 109 -15.89 14.30 -17.96
CA LYS A 109 -16.64 13.14 -18.44
C LYS A 109 -16.32 11.91 -17.60
N TRP A 110 -17.34 11.17 -17.19
CA TRP A 110 -17.19 9.88 -16.55
C TRP A 110 -16.92 8.79 -17.59
N LEU A 111 -15.76 8.13 -17.47
CA LEU A 111 -15.28 7.06 -18.35
C LEU A 111 -15.29 5.74 -17.58
N ALA A 112 -15.97 4.72 -18.11
CA ALA A 112 -15.89 3.36 -17.61
C ALA A 112 -14.88 2.59 -18.44
N TYR A 113 -13.85 2.07 -17.80
CA TYR A 113 -12.79 1.26 -18.42
C TYR A 113 -13.18 -0.21 -18.47
N PRO A 114 -12.59 -1.01 -19.40
CA PRO A 114 -12.71 -2.46 -19.36
C PRO A 114 -12.30 -2.99 -17.99
N SER A 115 -13.07 -3.94 -17.48
CA SER A 115 -12.76 -4.59 -16.21
C SER A 115 -11.55 -5.51 -16.34
N PHE A 116 -10.79 -5.65 -15.26
CA PHE A 116 -9.67 -6.58 -15.14
C PHE A 116 -9.82 -7.46 -13.91
N GLN A 117 -8.94 -8.44 -13.73
CA GLN A 117 -9.07 -9.43 -12.68
C GLN A 117 -7.93 -9.39 -11.67
N TRP A 118 -8.26 -9.65 -10.41
CA TRP A 118 -7.31 -10.03 -9.37
C TRP A 118 -7.56 -11.46 -8.93
N GLN A 119 -6.55 -12.32 -9.07
CA GLN A 119 -6.60 -13.67 -8.54
C GLN A 119 -6.08 -13.67 -7.10
N VAL A 120 -6.89 -14.05 -6.12
CA VAL A 120 -6.47 -14.15 -4.73
C VAL A 120 -5.84 -15.53 -4.50
N ALA A 121 -4.56 -15.58 -4.18
CA ALA A 121 -3.88 -16.83 -3.86
C ALA A 121 -4.45 -17.49 -2.59
N ALA A 122 -4.39 -18.81 -2.56
CA ALA A 122 -4.72 -19.56 -1.36
C ALA A 122 -3.63 -19.49 -0.29
N ASP A 123 -2.40 -19.17 -0.69
CA ASP A 123 -1.26 -19.11 0.20
C ASP A 123 -1.04 -17.69 0.74
N ALA A 124 -0.53 -17.60 1.96
CA ALA A 124 -0.10 -16.36 2.57
C ALA A 124 1.35 -16.06 2.17
N ILE A 125 1.70 -14.77 2.12
CA ILE A 125 3.09 -14.35 2.14
C ILE A 125 3.57 -14.13 3.58
N ASP A 126 4.90 -14.09 3.77
CA ASP A 126 5.47 -13.64 5.03
C ASP A 126 5.01 -12.22 5.34
N GLY A 127 4.68 -11.97 6.61
CA GLY A 127 4.12 -10.68 7.04
C GLY A 127 5.12 -9.53 6.99
N TYR A 128 6.42 -9.81 6.86
CA TYR A 128 7.47 -8.80 6.96
C TYR A 128 8.53 -8.94 5.88
N LEU A 129 8.95 -7.80 5.35
CA LEU A 129 10.08 -7.68 4.42
C LEU A 129 11.13 -6.76 5.05
N SER A 130 12.37 -7.25 5.16
CA SER A 130 13.50 -6.40 5.48
C SER A 130 14.24 -6.00 4.23
N TYR A 131 14.59 -4.73 4.15
CA TYR A 131 15.30 -4.18 3.01
C TYR A 131 16.25 -3.07 3.42
N ARG A 132 17.18 -2.77 2.55
CA ARG A 132 18.07 -1.64 2.68
C ARG A 132 17.49 -0.46 1.92
N LEU A 133 17.26 0.63 2.62
CA LEU A 133 16.97 1.92 2.01
C LEU A 133 18.28 2.69 1.85
N ILE A 134 18.59 3.05 0.62
CA ILE A 134 19.75 3.88 0.26
C ILE A 134 19.31 4.80 -0.88
N GLU A 135 19.63 6.09 -0.76
CA GLU A 135 19.36 7.05 -1.81
C GLU A 135 20.22 6.76 -3.05
N PRO A 136 19.71 6.99 -4.26
CA PRO A 136 20.46 6.80 -5.48
C PRO A 136 21.63 7.82 -5.55
N GLY A 137 22.87 7.32 -5.69
CA GLY A 137 24.06 8.15 -5.80
C GLY A 137 25.32 7.46 -5.27
N TYR A 138 26.49 7.95 -5.66
CA TYR A 138 27.78 7.35 -5.31
C TYR A 138 28.21 7.61 -3.85
N GLU A 139 27.72 8.70 -3.23
CA GLU A 139 28.15 9.16 -1.91
C GLU A 139 27.10 8.98 -0.80
N VAL A 140 25.96 8.37 -1.13
CA VAL A 140 24.79 8.34 -0.24
C VAL A 140 24.77 7.13 0.71
N TRP A 141 25.83 6.33 0.76
CA TRP A 141 26.00 5.30 1.79
C TRP A 141 26.06 5.88 3.21
N ASN A 142 26.24 7.21 3.34
CA ASN A 142 26.16 7.95 4.59
C ASN A 142 24.74 8.03 5.18
N ASP A 143 23.71 7.74 4.40
CA ASP A 143 22.30 7.83 4.80
C ASP A 143 21.56 6.51 4.59
N LEU A 144 22.25 5.42 4.87
CA LEU A 144 21.75 4.08 4.71
C LEU A 144 20.95 3.63 5.93
N GLN A 145 19.78 3.02 5.66
CA GLN A 145 18.94 2.40 6.69
C GLN A 145 18.61 0.95 6.35
N LEU A 146 18.59 0.09 7.35
CA LEU A 146 17.92 -1.20 7.31
C LEU A 146 16.52 -1.01 7.85
N ARG A 147 15.51 -1.33 7.04
CA ARG A 147 14.10 -1.19 7.39
C ARG A 147 13.37 -2.52 7.34
N GLU A 148 12.34 -2.62 8.14
CA GLU A 148 11.35 -3.69 8.10
C GLU A 148 10.00 -3.10 7.75
N ARG A 149 9.36 -3.66 6.73
CA ARG A 149 8.01 -3.29 6.31
C ARG A 149 7.07 -4.44 6.59
N ASN A 150 5.93 -4.14 7.19
CA ASN A 150 4.82 -5.07 7.31
C ASN A 150 4.08 -5.13 5.95
N LEU A 151 4.00 -6.31 5.36
CA LEU A 151 3.38 -6.51 4.05
C LEU A 151 1.85 -6.65 4.12
N GLU A 152 1.28 -6.79 5.32
CA GLU A 152 -0.16 -6.86 5.53
C GLU A 152 -0.81 -5.51 5.83
N ASN A 153 0.02 -4.48 6.02
CA ASN A 153 -0.39 -3.08 6.21
C ASN A 153 0.71 -2.16 5.67
N PHE A 154 0.70 -0.89 6.06
CA PHE A 154 1.72 0.08 5.61
C PHE A 154 2.73 0.43 6.69
N ASP A 155 2.75 -0.31 7.80
CA ASP A 155 3.68 -0.05 8.89
C ASP A 155 5.10 -0.36 8.46
N GLU A 156 5.99 0.55 8.81
CA GLU A 156 7.40 0.48 8.49
C GLU A 156 8.21 0.99 9.66
N LYS A 157 9.31 0.30 9.98
CA LYS A 157 10.23 0.73 11.03
C LYS A 157 11.68 0.61 10.60
N VAL A 158 12.51 1.49 11.13
CA VAL A 158 13.97 1.40 11.01
C VAL A 158 14.46 0.32 11.99
N ILE A 159 15.17 -0.68 11.46
CA ILE A 159 15.85 -1.69 12.27
C ILE A 159 17.19 -1.15 12.76
N ALA A 160 17.94 -0.53 11.85
CA ALA A 160 19.25 0.06 12.14
C ALA A 160 19.58 1.13 11.09
N ASP A 161 20.30 2.16 11.48
CA ASP A 161 20.87 3.15 10.58
C ASP A 161 22.40 3.27 10.77
N ASN A 162 23.10 3.82 9.81
CA ASN A 162 24.54 3.98 9.87
C ASN A 162 25.03 5.01 10.87
N LYS A 163 24.14 5.80 11.50
CA LYS A 163 24.48 6.69 12.61
C LYS A 163 24.97 5.90 13.82
N LEU A 164 24.46 4.66 14.01
CA LEU A 164 24.91 3.74 15.04
C LEU A 164 26.41 3.38 14.91
N THR A 165 26.97 3.53 13.71
CA THR A 165 28.36 3.19 13.40
C THR A 165 29.24 4.39 13.05
N GLY A 166 28.78 5.61 13.39
CA GLY A 166 29.51 6.83 13.06
C GLY A 166 29.58 7.13 11.57
N GLY A 167 28.52 6.81 10.82
CA GLY A 167 28.43 7.04 9.38
C GLY A 167 29.05 5.93 8.53
N ASN A 168 29.44 4.81 9.10
CA ASN A 168 30.03 3.70 8.35
C ASN A 168 28.96 2.82 7.68
N CYS A 169 29.35 2.15 6.60
CA CYS A 169 28.46 1.28 5.85
C CYS A 169 28.00 0.05 6.69
N MET A 170 26.70 -0.19 6.71
CA MET A 170 26.06 -1.37 7.32
C MET A 170 25.24 -2.07 6.24
N ASN A 171 25.85 -2.89 5.42
CA ASN A 171 25.17 -3.22 4.17
C ASN A 171 24.72 -4.67 4.02
N CYS A 172 25.42 -5.61 4.58
CA CYS A 172 25.16 -7.02 4.29
C CYS A 172 24.29 -7.60 5.40
N HIS A 173 22.99 -7.75 5.15
CA HIS A 173 22.10 -8.43 6.08
C HIS A 173 21.51 -9.68 5.44
N THR A 174 21.26 -10.69 6.26
CA THR A 174 20.60 -11.92 5.85
C THR A 174 19.89 -12.56 7.03
N TYR A 175 18.94 -13.44 6.72
CA TYR A 175 18.13 -14.14 7.70
C TYR A 175 18.33 -15.65 7.54
N GLY A 176 18.57 -16.35 8.65
CA GLY A 176 18.69 -17.81 8.67
C GLY A 176 17.37 -18.46 8.29
N LYS A 177 17.35 -19.20 7.19
CA LYS A 177 16.15 -19.86 6.67
C LYS A 177 14.96 -18.88 6.47
N GLN A 178 15.24 -17.63 6.10
CA GLN A 178 14.26 -16.56 5.95
C GLN A 178 13.39 -16.31 7.21
N SER A 179 13.92 -16.66 8.37
CA SER A 179 13.23 -16.52 9.65
C SER A 179 13.86 -15.39 10.47
N GLY A 180 13.05 -14.55 11.09
CA GLY A 180 13.50 -13.52 12.03
C GLY A 180 14.15 -14.05 13.32
N GLN A 181 14.22 -15.38 13.51
CA GLN A 181 14.87 -16.03 14.67
C GLN A 181 16.39 -15.91 14.63
N LEU A 182 16.97 -15.84 13.45
CA LEU A 182 18.41 -15.71 13.25
C LEU A 182 18.66 -14.68 12.16
N SER A 183 19.33 -13.60 12.50
CA SER A 183 19.73 -12.58 11.55
C SER A 183 21.19 -12.21 11.70
N MET A 184 21.79 -11.81 10.61
CA MET A 184 23.18 -11.39 10.55
C MET A 184 23.26 -10.09 9.76
N PHE A 185 24.12 -9.18 10.18
CA PHE A 185 24.49 -8.01 9.40
C PHE A 185 25.94 -7.64 9.61
N HIS A 186 26.57 -7.09 8.59
CA HIS A 186 27.98 -6.75 8.58
C HIS A 186 28.17 -5.23 8.60
N LEU A 187 29.04 -4.78 9.50
CA LEU A 187 29.46 -3.39 9.65
C LEU A 187 30.84 -3.19 9.06
N ARG A 188 31.09 -2.04 8.45
CA ARG A 188 32.42 -1.62 8.00
C ARG A 188 32.92 -0.45 8.84
N GLY A 189 34.21 -0.12 8.72
CA GLY A 189 34.88 0.97 9.44
C GLY A 189 35.61 0.50 10.70
N GLU A 190 35.98 1.43 11.56
CA GLU A 190 36.78 1.15 12.78
C GLU A 190 36.09 0.16 13.74
N LYS A 191 34.78 0.16 13.78
CA LYS A 191 33.96 -0.79 14.53
C LYS A 191 33.44 -1.92 13.65
N GLY A 192 34.18 -2.25 12.58
CA GLY A 192 33.80 -3.28 11.62
C GLY A 192 33.68 -4.65 12.26
N GLY A 193 32.71 -5.42 11.78
CA GLY A 193 32.45 -6.77 12.27
C GLY A 193 31.14 -7.32 11.77
N THR A 194 30.91 -8.59 12.04
CA THR A 194 29.65 -9.26 11.72
C THR A 194 28.86 -9.48 13.01
N ILE A 195 27.68 -8.94 13.08
CA ILE A 195 26.76 -9.14 14.21
C ILE A 195 25.81 -10.28 13.85
N LEU A 196 25.78 -11.28 14.71
CA LEU A 196 24.81 -12.37 14.66
C LEU A 196 23.80 -12.17 15.77
N ASN A 197 22.55 -11.99 15.40
CA ASN A 197 21.42 -11.88 16.34
C ASN A 197 20.62 -13.18 16.32
N ARG A 198 20.52 -13.83 17.48
CA ARG A 198 19.67 -15.00 17.67
C ARG A 198 18.60 -14.66 18.71
N LYS A 199 17.34 -14.77 18.33
CA LYS A 199 16.23 -14.65 19.27
C LYS A 199 16.20 -15.89 20.14
N THR A 200 16.51 -15.73 21.43
CA THR A 200 16.30 -16.79 22.42
C THR A 200 14.82 -16.79 22.77
N THR A 201 14.20 -17.95 22.63
CA THR A 201 12.82 -18.21 23.10
C THR A 201 12.77 -18.21 24.61
#